data_a38b74a8b7aa370e90a83fadbe5695b3
#
_entry.id   a38b74a8b7aa370e90a83fadbe5695b3
#
_cell.length_a   1.000
_cell.length_b   1.000
_cell.length_c   1.000
_cell.angle_alpha   90.00
_cell.angle_beta   90.00
_cell.angle_gamma   90.00
#
_symmetry.space_group_name_H-M   'P 1'
#
loop_
_entity.id
_entity.type
_entity.pdbx_description
1 polymer ?
#
loop_
_entity_poly.entity_id
_entity_poly.type
_entity_poly.pdbx_seq_one_letter_code
_entity_poly.pdbx_strand_id
1 'polypeptide(L)'
;LVSNKRFAGMMREKINMEVDTTALDQEISALEKTLCQSYQNKDAIISDLDNLDYEDKHYKRRKTDLENRLSKTYDKIEETENLLVEAKAKKRSILAEKICGDNIYKALIFFDKMYEPMNDAERREFLTQFIEKVEIYEEEQANGQWLKSIKFKLPIISKDMKISLDN
;
A
#
# COMPACT_ATOMS: atom_id res chain seq x y z
N LEU A 1 11.92 20.99 -17.65
CA LEU A 1 11.61 19.57 -17.34
C LEU A 1 10.22 19.15 -17.84
N VAL A 2 9.18 19.97 -17.61
CA VAL A 2 7.79 19.63 -17.98
C VAL A 2 7.51 19.82 -19.48
N SER A 3 8.24 20.70 -20.16
CA SER A 3 8.11 20.90 -21.61
C SER A 3 8.65 19.74 -22.46
N ASN A 4 9.35 18.79 -21.84
CA ASN A 4 9.83 17.62 -22.57
C ASN A 4 8.71 16.59 -22.72
N LYS A 5 8.16 16.50 -23.95
CA LYS A 5 7.09 15.54 -24.31
C LYS A 5 7.42 14.08 -23.92
N ARG A 6 8.70 13.71 -23.94
CA ARG A 6 9.18 12.38 -23.57
C ARG A 6 9.03 12.15 -22.05
N PHE A 7 9.39 13.13 -21.23
CA PHE A 7 9.22 13.05 -19.77
C PHE A 7 7.74 13.01 -19.37
N ALA A 8 6.93 13.86 -19.98
CA ALA A 8 5.47 13.86 -19.76
C ALA A 8 4.83 12.52 -20.19
N GLY A 9 5.32 11.91 -21.28
CA GLY A 9 4.90 10.58 -21.73
C GLY A 9 5.27 9.49 -20.72
N MET A 10 6.53 9.44 -20.26
CA MET A 10 7.01 8.48 -19.27
C MET A 10 6.29 8.61 -17.92
N MET A 11 6.02 9.85 -17.48
CA MET A 11 5.27 10.10 -16.25
C MET A 11 3.82 9.66 -16.39
N ARG A 12 3.17 9.92 -17.53
CA ARG A 12 1.81 9.42 -17.82
C ARG A 12 1.72 7.92 -17.82
N GLU A 13 2.66 7.25 -18.45
CA GLU A 13 2.73 5.79 -18.51
C GLU A 13 2.90 5.18 -17.12
N LYS A 14 3.72 5.79 -16.26
CA LYS A 14 3.94 5.33 -14.88
C LYS A 14 2.80 5.63 -13.92
N ILE A 15 2.06 6.70 -14.12
CA ILE A 15 0.89 7.05 -13.30
C ILE A 15 -0.34 6.27 -13.75
N ASN A 16 -0.44 5.95 -15.04
CA ASN A 16 -1.43 5.01 -15.57
C ASN A 16 -1.05 3.54 -15.32
N MET A 17 0.09 3.23 -14.69
CA MET A 17 0.30 1.91 -14.13
C MET A 17 -0.77 1.71 -13.06
N GLU A 18 -1.82 1.00 -13.45
CA GLU A 18 -2.82 0.50 -12.50
C GLU A 18 -2.07 -0.22 -11.41
N VAL A 19 -2.24 0.26 -10.18
CA VAL A 19 -1.75 -0.49 -9.03
C VAL A 19 -2.58 -1.76 -9.01
N ASP A 20 -2.00 -2.85 -9.46
CA ASP A 20 -2.65 -4.14 -9.47
C ASP A 20 -2.81 -4.62 -8.03
N THR A 21 -3.99 -4.44 -7.49
CA THR A 21 -4.38 -4.94 -6.16
C THR A 21 -5.06 -6.31 -6.25
N THR A 22 -5.15 -6.91 -7.43
CA THR A 22 -5.93 -8.13 -7.67
C THR A 22 -5.50 -9.27 -6.76
N ALA A 23 -4.19 -9.48 -6.57
CA ALA A 23 -3.68 -10.50 -5.67
C ALA A 23 -4.09 -10.24 -4.21
N LEU A 24 -4.04 -8.96 -3.77
CA LEU A 24 -4.43 -8.57 -2.43
C LEU A 24 -5.95 -8.69 -2.21
N ASP A 25 -6.74 -8.39 -3.23
CA ASP A 25 -8.19 -8.53 -3.20
C ASP A 25 -8.61 -10.00 -3.13
N GLN A 26 -7.90 -10.88 -3.82
CA GLN A 26 -8.08 -12.33 -3.73
C GLN A 26 -7.72 -12.85 -2.34
N GLU A 27 -6.60 -12.39 -1.77
CA GLU A 27 -6.18 -12.73 -0.41
C GLU A 27 -7.22 -12.30 0.63
N ILE A 28 -7.68 -11.05 0.58
CA ILE A 28 -8.73 -10.52 1.46
C ILE A 28 -10.00 -11.36 1.34
N SER A 29 -10.46 -11.65 0.12
CA SER A 29 -11.66 -12.44 -0.12
C SER A 29 -11.53 -13.88 0.42
N ALA A 30 -10.35 -14.51 0.28
CA ALA A 30 -10.07 -15.83 0.83
C ALA A 30 -10.08 -15.83 2.36
N LEU A 31 -9.49 -14.81 2.99
CA LEU A 31 -9.51 -14.65 4.44
C LEU A 31 -10.93 -14.40 4.99
N GLU A 32 -11.72 -13.56 4.32
CA GLU A 32 -13.13 -13.32 4.68
C GLU A 32 -13.97 -14.60 4.60
N LYS A 33 -13.76 -15.40 3.57
CA LYS A 33 -14.42 -16.71 3.44
C LYS A 33 -14.01 -17.67 4.54
N THR A 34 -12.72 -17.74 4.86
CA THR A 34 -12.17 -18.58 5.94
C THR A 34 -12.74 -18.16 7.29
N LEU A 35 -12.82 -16.86 7.55
CA LEU A 35 -13.39 -16.31 8.76
C LEU A 35 -14.88 -16.68 8.91
N CYS A 36 -15.66 -16.52 7.84
CA CYS A 36 -17.07 -16.92 7.82
C CYS A 36 -17.25 -18.42 8.13
N GLN A 37 -16.43 -19.29 7.52
CA GLN A 37 -16.47 -20.73 7.79
C GLN A 37 -16.07 -21.04 9.24
N SER A 38 -15.12 -20.31 9.81
CA SER A 38 -14.69 -20.51 11.20
C SER A 38 -15.80 -20.12 12.19
N TYR A 39 -16.53 -19.03 11.93
CA TYR A 39 -17.70 -18.66 12.74
C TYR A 39 -18.82 -19.69 12.63
N GLN A 40 -19.14 -20.18 11.43
CA GLN A 40 -20.14 -21.25 11.27
C GLN A 40 -19.74 -22.53 12.03
N ASN A 41 -18.46 -22.90 11.98
CA ASN A 41 -17.96 -24.06 12.72
C ASN A 41 -18.02 -23.84 14.24
N LYS A 42 -17.70 -22.64 14.70
CA LYS A 42 -17.85 -22.25 16.12
C LYS A 42 -19.31 -22.43 16.57
N ASP A 43 -20.27 -21.90 15.80
CA ASP A 43 -21.68 -21.97 16.16
C ASP A 43 -22.20 -23.41 16.15
N ALA A 44 -21.74 -24.25 15.23
CA ALA A 44 -22.04 -25.67 15.20
C ALA A 44 -21.51 -26.41 16.46
N ILE A 45 -20.25 -26.12 16.87
CA ILE A 45 -19.66 -26.72 18.07
C ILE A 45 -20.42 -26.30 19.33
N ILE A 46 -20.85 -25.04 19.41
CA ILE A 46 -21.65 -24.54 20.54
C ILE A 46 -23.01 -25.28 20.57
N SER A 47 -23.67 -25.43 19.43
CA SER A 47 -24.91 -26.19 19.33
C SER A 47 -24.72 -27.66 19.75
N ASP A 48 -23.62 -28.30 19.36
CA ASP A 48 -23.28 -29.67 19.77
C ASP A 48 -23.06 -29.75 21.27
N LEU A 49 -22.43 -28.73 21.88
CA LEU A 49 -22.23 -28.65 23.35
C LEU A 49 -23.57 -28.54 24.10
N ASP A 50 -24.47 -27.67 23.58
CA ASP A 50 -25.78 -27.43 24.19
C ASP A 50 -26.70 -28.66 24.09
N ASN A 51 -26.52 -29.50 23.08
CA ASN A 51 -27.30 -30.70 22.85
C ASN A 51 -26.69 -31.99 23.43
N LEU A 52 -25.60 -31.87 24.25
CA LEU A 52 -25.01 -33.04 24.89
C LEU A 52 -25.95 -33.65 25.92
N ASP A 53 -26.15 -34.98 25.81
CA ASP A 53 -26.90 -35.77 26.79
C ASP A 53 -26.07 -36.01 28.06
N TYR A 54 -26.53 -35.46 29.16
CA TYR A 54 -25.91 -35.64 30.50
C TYR A 54 -25.92 -37.08 31.02
N GLU A 55 -26.81 -37.92 30.53
CA GLU A 55 -26.92 -39.34 30.93
C GLU A 55 -25.98 -40.24 30.10
N ASP A 56 -25.38 -39.69 28.98
CA ASP A 56 -24.40 -40.46 28.22
C ASP A 56 -23.17 -40.81 29.05
N LYS A 57 -22.82 -42.10 29.11
CA LYS A 57 -21.63 -42.60 29.79
C LYS A 57 -20.33 -41.91 29.32
N HIS A 58 -20.30 -41.35 28.14
CA HIS A 58 -19.17 -40.64 27.54
C HIS A 58 -19.29 -39.13 27.57
N TYR A 59 -20.33 -38.58 28.25
CA TYR A 59 -20.59 -37.14 28.32
C TYR A 59 -19.33 -36.30 28.61
N LYS A 60 -18.62 -36.62 29.69
CA LYS A 60 -17.42 -35.86 30.10
C LYS A 60 -16.36 -35.80 28.99
N ARG A 61 -16.10 -36.92 28.31
CA ARG A 61 -15.10 -37.03 27.26
C ARG A 61 -15.54 -36.21 26.03
N ARG A 62 -16.81 -36.38 25.61
CA ARG A 62 -17.36 -35.63 24.46
C ARG A 62 -17.35 -34.13 24.70
N LYS A 63 -17.73 -33.69 25.92
CA LYS A 63 -17.68 -32.29 26.35
C LYS A 63 -16.25 -31.74 26.22
N THR A 64 -15.27 -32.39 26.80
CA THR A 64 -13.86 -31.97 26.73
C THR A 64 -13.35 -31.92 25.30
N ASP A 65 -13.70 -32.90 24.46
CA ASP A 65 -13.30 -32.91 23.03
C ASP A 65 -13.91 -31.72 22.26
N LEU A 66 -15.18 -31.37 22.51
CA LEU A 66 -15.84 -30.19 21.91
C LEU A 66 -15.26 -28.88 22.44
N GLU A 67 -14.99 -28.74 23.74
CA GLU A 67 -14.37 -27.56 24.31
C GLU A 67 -12.96 -27.33 23.75
N ASN A 68 -12.16 -28.37 23.55
CA ASN A 68 -10.85 -28.28 22.90
C ASN A 68 -10.95 -27.86 21.42
N ARG A 69 -11.96 -28.37 20.73
CA ARG A 69 -12.21 -27.97 19.33
C ARG A 69 -12.66 -26.52 19.25
N LEU A 70 -13.50 -26.07 20.18
CA LEU A 70 -13.95 -24.69 20.29
C LEU A 70 -12.79 -23.74 20.53
N SER A 71 -11.88 -24.07 21.47
CA SER A 71 -10.67 -23.27 21.72
C SER A 71 -9.83 -23.09 20.47
N LYS A 72 -9.52 -24.19 19.75
CA LYS A 72 -8.78 -24.11 18.48
C LYS A 72 -9.50 -23.30 17.40
N THR A 73 -10.83 -23.29 17.43
CA THR A 73 -11.60 -22.49 16.49
C THR A 73 -11.52 -21.01 16.82
N TYR A 74 -11.50 -20.63 18.10
CA TYR A 74 -11.25 -19.25 18.53
C TYR A 74 -9.85 -18.78 18.12
N ASP A 75 -8.81 -19.58 18.37
CA ASP A 75 -7.44 -19.25 17.97
C ASP A 75 -7.35 -19.00 16.46
N LYS A 76 -8.03 -19.83 15.67
CA LYS A 76 -8.07 -19.66 14.21
C LYS A 76 -8.83 -18.42 13.76
N ILE A 77 -9.91 -18.05 14.46
CA ILE A 77 -10.66 -16.82 14.20
C ILE A 77 -9.76 -15.62 14.44
N GLU A 78 -9.12 -15.55 15.60
CA GLU A 78 -8.22 -14.46 15.99
C GLU A 78 -7.04 -14.30 14.99
N GLU A 79 -6.39 -15.40 14.62
CA GLU A 79 -5.33 -15.39 13.60
C GLU A 79 -5.83 -14.84 12.26
N THR A 80 -7.01 -15.33 11.81
CA THR A 80 -7.58 -14.91 10.53
C THR A 80 -8.01 -13.42 10.55
N GLU A 81 -8.54 -12.93 11.66
CA GLU A 81 -8.89 -11.52 11.85
C GLU A 81 -7.65 -10.63 11.78
N ASN A 82 -6.56 -11.01 12.45
CA ASN A 82 -5.30 -10.27 12.40
C ASN A 82 -4.74 -10.20 10.98
N LEU A 83 -4.70 -11.32 10.26
CA LEU A 83 -4.26 -11.36 8.85
C LEU A 83 -5.14 -10.47 7.95
N LEU A 84 -6.45 -10.47 8.18
CA LEU A 84 -7.40 -9.64 7.44
C LEU A 84 -7.16 -8.14 7.68
N VAL A 85 -6.88 -7.75 8.92
CA VAL A 85 -6.53 -6.36 9.27
C VAL A 85 -5.25 -5.95 8.58
N GLU A 86 -4.21 -6.79 8.60
CA GLU A 86 -2.92 -6.52 7.94
C GLU A 86 -3.09 -6.38 6.41
N ALA A 87 -3.79 -7.30 5.76
CA ALA A 87 -4.03 -7.26 4.32
C ALA A 87 -4.81 -6.01 3.91
N LYS A 88 -5.86 -5.63 4.67
CA LYS A 88 -6.63 -4.41 4.44
C LYS A 88 -5.80 -3.14 4.67
N ALA A 89 -4.93 -3.11 5.69
CA ALA A 89 -4.03 -1.99 5.96
C ALA A 89 -3.01 -1.82 4.82
N LYS A 90 -2.42 -2.92 4.34
CA LYS A 90 -1.50 -2.93 3.20
C LYS A 90 -2.16 -2.39 1.93
N LYS A 91 -3.40 -2.83 1.63
CA LYS A 91 -4.17 -2.31 0.49
C LYS A 91 -4.41 -0.81 0.61
N ARG A 92 -4.81 -0.32 1.81
CA ARG A 92 -5.02 1.13 2.04
C ARG A 92 -3.75 1.94 1.85
N SER A 93 -2.60 1.45 2.32
CA SER A 93 -1.31 2.12 2.14
C SER A 93 -0.96 2.26 0.66
N ILE A 94 -1.10 1.19 -0.12
CA ILE A 94 -0.84 1.18 -1.56
C ILE A 94 -1.74 2.19 -2.30
N LEU A 95 -3.03 2.24 -1.95
CA LEU A 95 -3.98 3.18 -2.57
C LEU A 95 -3.69 4.64 -2.17
N ALA A 96 -3.30 4.88 -0.91
CA ALA A 96 -2.93 6.22 -0.45
C ALA A 96 -1.69 6.75 -1.17
N GLU A 97 -0.70 5.91 -1.40
CA GLU A 97 0.50 6.25 -2.18
C GLU A 97 0.17 6.58 -3.64
N LYS A 98 -0.76 5.84 -4.27
CA LYS A 98 -1.26 6.15 -5.61
C LYS A 98 -1.89 7.54 -5.67
N ILE A 99 -2.77 7.88 -4.73
CA ILE A 99 -3.44 9.19 -4.67
C ILE A 99 -2.42 10.32 -4.55
N CYS A 100 -1.37 10.14 -3.74
CA CYS A 100 -0.27 11.10 -3.64
C CYS A 100 0.46 11.26 -4.98
N GLY A 101 0.77 10.17 -5.68
CA GLY A 101 1.39 10.18 -7.00
C GLY A 101 0.58 10.95 -8.05
N ASP A 102 -0.72 10.73 -8.11
CA ASP A 102 -1.63 11.44 -9.04
C ASP A 102 -1.68 12.94 -8.77
N ASN A 103 -1.69 13.36 -7.52
CA ASN A 103 -1.71 14.77 -7.12
C ASN A 103 -0.39 15.48 -7.49
N ILE A 104 0.73 14.80 -7.28
CA ILE A 104 2.05 15.32 -7.65
C ILE A 104 2.16 15.48 -9.16
N TYR A 105 1.70 14.50 -9.94
CA TYR A 105 1.68 14.59 -11.39
C TYR A 105 0.85 15.79 -11.90
N LYS A 106 -0.33 16.00 -11.33
CA LYS A 106 -1.15 17.17 -11.65
C LYS A 106 -0.40 18.45 -11.34
N ALA A 107 0.28 18.54 -10.19
CA ALA A 107 1.10 19.68 -9.83
C ALA A 107 2.25 19.90 -10.81
N LEU A 108 2.92 18.84 -11.28
CA LEU A 108 3.99 18.92 -12.27
C LEU A 108 3.51 19.35 -13.65
N ILE A 109 2.32 18.92 -14.10
CA ILE A 109 1.72 19.37 -15.38
C ILE A 109 1.40 20.85 -15.35
N PHE A 110 0.92 21.36 -14.21
CA PHE A 110 0.58 22.76 -14.03
C PHE A 110 1.77 23.62 -13.61
N PHE A 111 2.96 23.02 -13.45
CA PHE A 111 4.16 23.67 -12.95
C PHE A 111 4.48 24.96 -13.73
N ASP A 112 4.51 24.91 -15.05
CA ASP A 112 4.85 26.08 -15.89
C ASP A 112 3.88 27.25 -15.65
N LYS A 113 2.58 26.93 -15.52
CA LYS A 113 1.54 27.94 -15.30
C LYS A 113 1.53 28.53 -13.88
N MET A 114 1.94 27.71 -12.90
CA MET A 114 1.99 28.13 -11.50
C MET A 114 3.31 28.83 -11.15
N TYR A 115 4.40 28.43 -11.79
CA TYR A 115 5.74 28.92 -11.48
C TYR A 115 6.03 30.31 -12.05
N GLU A 116 5.49 30.64 -13.24
CA GLU A 116 5.70 31.92 -13.89
C GLU A 116 5.24 33.14 -13.04
N PRO A 117 4.02 33.13 -12.45
CA PRO A 117 3.54 34.27 -11.64
C PRO A 117 4.15 34.33 -10.23
N MET A 118 4.88 33.31 -9.76
CA MET A 118 5.46 33.26 -8.41
C MET A 118 6.68 34.16 -8.30
N ASN A 119 6.81 34.85 -7.16
CA ASN A 119 8.05 35.52 -6.78
C ASN A 119 9.12 34.52 -6.32
N ASP A 120 10.36 34.96 -6.11
CA ASP A 120 11.49 34.06 -5.80
C ASP A 120 11.32 33.35 -4.45
N ALA A 121 10.67 33.94 -3.47
CA ALA A 121 10.39 33.33 -2.18
C ALA A 121 9.35 32.21 -2.33
N GLU A 122 8.27 32.46 -3.07
CA GLU A 122 7.23 31.49 -3.36
C GLU A 122 7.75 30.32 -4.22
N ARG A 123 8.61 30.62 -5.20
CA ARG A 123 9.30 29.59 -6.01
C ARG A 123 10.16 28.68 -5.15
N ARG A 124 10.91 29.26 -4.21
CA ARG A 124 11.76 28.50 -3.30
C ARG A 124 10.93 27.60 -2.37
N GLU A 125 9.86 28.15 -1.79
CA GLU A 125 8.95 27.38 -0.94
C GLU A 125 8.29 26.24 -1.69
N PHE A 126 7.78 26.52 -2.88
CA PHE A 126 7.19 25.51 -3.77
C PHE A 126 8.16 24.38 -4.11
N LEU A 127 9.37 24.70 -4.54
CA LEU A 127 10.39 23.69 -4.84
C LEU A 127 10.79 22.88 -3.60
N THR A 128 10.86 23.51 -2.43
CA THR A 128 11.20 22.84 -1.16
C THR A 128 10.17 21.79 -0.74
N GLN A 129 8.91 21.94 -1.16
CA GLN A 129 7.87 20.95 -0.89
C GLN A 129 8.08 19.64 -1.69
N PHE A 130 8.67 19.72 -2.89
CA PHE A 130 8.84 18.58 -3.79
C PHE A 130 10.25 18.00 -3.80
N ILE A 131 11.26 18.83 -3.52
CA ILE A 131 12.67 18.45 -3.61
C ILE A 131 13.22 18.17 -2.21
N GLU A 132 13.77 16.97 -2.02
CA GLU A 132 14.47 16.59 -0.80
C GLU A 132 15.92 17.08 -0.84
N LYS A 133 16.61 16.87 -1.96
CA LYS A 133 18.03 17.17 -2.12
C LYS A 133 18.36 17.49 -3.57
N VAL A 134 19.21 18.48 -3.76
CA VAL A 134 19.85 18.78 -5.04
C VAL A 134 21.34 18.57 -4.86
N GLU A 135 21.97 17.79 -5.70
CA GLU A 135 23.42 17.62 -5.77
C GLU A 135 23.95 18.32 -7.01
N ILE A 136 25.03 19.04 -6.87
CA ILE A 136 25.75 19.70 -7.95
C ILE A 136 27.16 19.10 -8.07
N TYR A 137 27.74 19.18 -9.24
CA TYR A 137 29.18 18.88 -9.43
C TYR A 137 30.02 19.99 -8.80
N GLU A 138 31.21 19.65 -8.32
CA GLU A 138 32.16 20.62 -7.77
C GLU A 138 32.71 21.55 -8.84
N GLU A 139 32.78 21.05 -10.10
CA GLU A 139 33.25 21.80 -11.26
C GLU A 139 32.27 21.62 -12.42
N GLU A 140 32.25 22.63 -13.33
CA GLU A 140 31.45 22.56 -14.54
C GLU A 140 31.90 21.41 -15.43
N GLN A 141 30.95 20.56 -15.81
CA GLN A 141 31.23 19.44 -16.71
C GLN A 141 31.47 19.94 -18.14
N ALA A 142 32.13 19.15 -18.97
CA ALA A 142 32.48 19.48 -20.35
C ALA A 142 31.26 19.84 -21.23
N ASN A 143 30.05 19.44 -20.83
CA ASN A 143 28.77 19.77 -21.48
C ASN A 143 28.08 21.02 -20.88
N GLY A 144 28.75 21.77 -20.00
CA GLY A 144 28.17 22.92 -19.30
C GLY A 144 27.22 22.58 -18.15
N GLN A 145 27.19 21.33 -17.72
CA GLN A 145 26.24 20.86 -16.70
C GLN A 145 26.82 21.02 -15.30
N TRP A 146 26.05 21.67 -14.41
CA TRP A 146 26.33 21.79 -12.98
C TRP A 146 25.48 20.85 -12.13
N LEU A 147 24.30 20.46 -12.62
CA LEU A 147 23.37 19.63 -11.89
C LEU A 147 23.77 18.16 -11.98
N LYS A 148 24.07 17.54 -10.83
CA LYS A 148 24.40 16.13 -10.72
C LYS A 148 23.17 15.25 -10.52
N SER A 149 22.35 15.58 -9.52
CA SER A 149 21.13 14.82 -9.24
C SER A 149 20.08 15.68 -8.52
N ILE A 150 18.80 15.32 -8.68
CA ILE A 150 17.70 15.86 -7.90
C ILE A 150 16.97 14.68 -7.24
N LYS A 151 16.89 14.70 -5.92
CA LYS A 151 16.09 13.75 -5.15
C LYS A 151 14.77 14.42 -4.76
N PHE A 152 13.67 13.81 -5.18
CA PHE A 152 12.33 14.28 -4.85
C PHE A 152 11.83 13.63 -3.56
N LYS A 153 11.03 14.36 -2.76
CA LYS A 153 10.33 13.85 -1.56
C LYS A 153 9.19 12.89 -1.89
N LEU A 154 9.02 12.55 -3.17
CA LEU A 154 7.92 11.75 -3.66
C LEU A 154 8.16 10.27 -3.33
N PRO A 155 7.15 9.54 -2.84
CA PRO A 155 7.19 8.10 -2.86
C PRO A 155 7.14 7.66 -4.33
N ILE A 156 8.32 7.59 -4.95
CA ILE A 156 8.43 6.93 -6.26
C ILE A 156 8.38 5.44 -5.96
N ILE A 157 7.18 4.88 -6.08
CA ILE A 157 6.98 3.44 -6.02
C ILE A 157 7.55 2.83 -7.30
N SER A 158 8.84 2.63 -7.29
CA SER A 158 9.49 1.71 -8.21
C SER A 158 10.80 1.27 -7.58
N LYS A 159 10.90 -0.01 -7.30
CA LYS A 159 12.12 -0.65 -6.78
C LYS A 159 13.34 -0.49 -7.69
N ASP A 160 13.18 0.01 -8.92
CA ASP A 160 14.21 -0.03 -9.97
C ASP A 160 14.39 1.27 -10.79
N MET A 161 13.89 2.42 -10.33
CA MET A 161 14.14 3.66 -11.07
C MET A 161 15.20 4.53 -10.40
N LYS A 162 16.46 4.23 -10.65
CA LYS A 162 17.50 5.25 -10.71
C LYS A 162 17.26 6.08 -11.97
N ILE A 163 16.76 7.30 -11.81
CA ILE A 163 16.80 8.28 -12.90
C ILE A 163 18.25 8.71 -12.99
N SER A 164 19.03 8.00 -13.81
CA SER A 164 20.30 8.51 -14.28
C SER A 164 19.99 9.57 -15.34
N LEU A 165 20.48 10.78 -15.14
CA LEU A 165 20.45 11.85 -16.13
C LEU A 165 21.61 11.72 -17.12
N ASP A 166 22.33 10.60 -17.08
CA ASP A 166 23.40 10.29 -18.01
C ASP A 166 22.80 9.88 -19.36
N ASN A 167 22.63 10.90 -20.21
CA ASN A 167 22.76 10.86 -21.68
C ASN A 167 22.77 12.29 -22.23
#